data_6e0b6405625f564ebec427101389a03f
#
_entry.id   6e0b6405625f564ebec427101389a03f
#
_cell.length_a   1.000
_cell.length_b   1.000
_cell.length_c   1.000
_cell.angle_alpha   90.00
_cell.angle_beta   90.00
_cell.angle_gamma   90.00
#
_symmetry.space_group_name_H-M   'P 1'
#
loop_
_entity.id
_entity.type
_entity.pdbx_description
1 polymer ?
#
loop_
_entity_poly.entity_id
_entity_poly.type
_entity_poly.pdbx_seq_one_letter_code
_entity_poly.pdbx_strand_id
1 'polypeptide(L)'
;MFFQQVVDGGCLSYVVGCPTTCTAIIIDPALNQTDRYLGILNREGLRLRYIIETHTHADHFSAARSLRTQTDAPIVMHRSGRAPHIDMHVEDGHTLAVGELRPVLLHTPGHTADSMCVYLNDRVFTGDTLLIDSTGRTDLPSGDPDKLYDSLFGKLLKLESATLVYPAHDYKQRTHSSIAQELENNPRLQKRDRNEFVAMMNSLNLAAPTHLTEALRTNLSGGKTVRQLLAEAAAQTPFMSLDELARRLEHKANDFVILDVRERDAYLAGHVPGARHVPRGQLELRVDEAFPDPDLEILTVCEFGKISTLAAATLRELGFRRTIALDGGMKMWREGGKPIESGDSPSAAS
;
A
#
# COMPACT_ATOMS: atom_id res chain seq x y z
N MET A 1 -3.61 27.90 10.36
CA MET A 1 -3.12 26.59 9.90
C MET A 1 -4.32 25.68 9.67
N PHE A 2 -4.41 25.00 8.50
CA PHE A 2 -5.35 23.90 8.27
C PHE A 2 -4.80 22.61 8.90
N PHE A 3 -5.67 21.81 9.49
CA PHE A 3 -5.28 20.52 10.09
C PHE A 3 -6.42 19.51 9.95
N GLN A 4 -6.11 18.33 9.43
CA GLN A 4 -7.07 17.23 9.38
C GLN A 4 -6.36 15.90 9.62
N GLN A 5 -6.82 15.14 10.61
CA GLN A 5 -6.44 13.76 10.84
C GLN A 5 -7.28 12.83 9.94
N VAL A 6 -6.63 11.85 9.34
CA VAL A 6 -7.25 10.79 8.54
C VAL A 6 -6.97 9.46 9.21
N VAL A 7 -8.02 8.69 9.45
CA VAL A 7 -7.96 7.41 10.17
C VAL A 7 -8.21 6.27 9.18
N ASP A 8 -7.36 5.23 9.23
CA ASP A 8 -7.49 3.97 8.51
C ASP A 8 -7.25 2.79 9.46
N GLY A 9 -8.32 2.21 10.03
CA GLY A 9 -8.20 1.25 11.12
C GLY A 9 -7.55 1.86 12.35
N GLY A 10 -6.39 1.35 12.76
CA GLY A 10 -5.58 1.91 13.84
C GLY A 10 -4.50 2.90 13.38
N CYS A 11 -4.31 3.07 12.06
CA CYS A 11 -3.31 3.97 11.50
C CYS A 11 -3.85 5.41 11.43
N LEU A 12 -3.00 6.37 11.74
CA LEU A 12 -3.30 7.80 11.75
C LEU A 12 -2.34 8.54 10.81
N SER A 13 -2.90 9.32 9.92
CA SER A 13 -2.16 10.19 9.01
C SER A 13 -2.70 11.62 9.08
N TYR A 14 -1.93 12.59 8.60
CA TYR A 14 -2.25 13.99 8.84
C TYR A 14 -2.08 14.83 7.59
N VAL A 15 -3.07 15.68 7.30
CA VAL A 15 -2.97 16.76 6.32
C VAL A 15 -2.81 18.08 7.07
N VAL A 16 -1.68 18.75 6.84
CA VAL A 16 -1.36 20.02 7.50
C VAL A 16 -1.10 21.06 6.42
N GLY A 17 -1.81 22.19 6.46
CA GLY A 17 -1.76 23.19 5.42
C GLY A 17 -1.61 24.62 5.92
N CYS A 18 -1.03 25.44 5.07
CA CYS A 18 -0.98 26.89 5.20
C CYS A 18 -2.04 27.50 4.27
N PRO A 19 -3.19 27.99 4.80
CA PRO A 19 -4.25 28.58 3.96
C PRO A 19 -3.79 29.84 3.21
N THR A 20 -2.91 30.63 3.84
CA THR A 20 -2.39 31.90 3.24
C THR A 20 -1.67 31.66 1.91
N THR A 21 -0.94 30.54 1.80
CA THR A 21 -0.16 30.21 0.60
C THR A 21 -0.74 29.02 -0.18
N CYS A 22 -1.88 28.51 0.27
CA CYS A 22 -2.55 27.35 -0.33
C CYS A 22 -1.61 26.14 -0.52
N THR A 23 -0.73 25.86 0.48
CA THR A 23 0.22 24.75 0.44
C THR A 23 0.03 23.81 1.63
N ALA A 24 0.26 22.51 1.43
CA ALA A 24 0.10 21.50 2.45
C ALA A 24 1.21 20.45 2.43
N ILE A 25 1.30 19.72 3.53
CA ILE A 25 2.02 18.43 3.65
C ILE A 25 1.04 17.33 4.05
N ILE A 26 1.39 16.10 3.69
CA ILE A 26 0.74 14.91 4.20
C ILE A 26 1.79 14.09 4.94
N ILE A 27 1.46 13.60 6.14
CA ILE A 27 2.34 12.82 7.00
C ILE A 27 1.76 11.43 7.13
N ASP A 28 2.57 10.39 6.89
CA ASP A 28 2.27 8.96 6.97
C ASP A 28 1.00 8.54 6.21
N PRO A 29 0.90 8.82 4.89
CA PRO A 29 -0.31 8.54 4.15
C PRO A 29 -0.53 7.04 3.91
N ALA A 30 -1.69 6.50 4.30
CA ALA A 30 -2.10 5.13 4.03
C ALA A 30 -2.68 4.97 2.60
N LEU A 31 -2.29 3.89 1.89
CA LEU A 31 -2.64 3.65 0.48
C LEU A 31 -4.15 3.63 0.23
N ASN A 32 -4.92 3.05 1.15
CA ASN A 32 -6.38 2.95 1.04
C ASN A 32 -7.10 4.31 1.12
N GLN A 33 -6.41 5.36 1.57
CA GLN A 33 -6.94 6.70 1.76
C GLN A 33 -6.50 7.69 0.69
N THR A 34 -5.82 7.23 -0.38
CA THR A 34 -5.27 8.11 -1.44
C THR A 34 -6.30 9.10 -1.98
N ASP A 35 -7.48 8.62 -2.40
CA ASP A 35 -8.54 9.48 -2.94
C ASP A 35 -9.08 10.47 -1.91
N ARG A 36 -9.08 10.08 -0.63
CA ARG A 36 -9.51 10.97 0.46
C ARG A 36 -8.53 12.12 0.66
N TYR A 37 -7.21 11.88 0.60
CA TYR A 37 -6.22 12.96 0.65
C TYR A 37 -6.38 13.93 -0.51
N LEU A 38 -6.51 13.43 -1.73
CA LEU A 38 -6.73 14.25 -2.92
C LEU A 38 -8.04 15.06 -2.81
N GLY A 39 -9.12 14.43 -2.31
CA GLY A 39 -10.38 15.10 -2.05
C GLY A 39 -10.27 16.22 -1.01
N ILE A 40 -9.49 16.03 0.07
CA ILE A 40 -9.19 17.07 1.06
C ILE A 40 -8.44 18.24 0.41
N LEU A 41 -7.35 17.94 -0.31
CA LEU A 41 -6.54 18.97 -0.97
C LEU A 41 -7.38 19.81 -1.94
N ASN A 42 -8.19 19.17 -2.77
CA ASN A 42 -9.07 19.83 -3.73
C ASN A 42 -10.14 20.70 -3.05
N ARG A 43 -10.82 20.16 -2.04
CA ARG A 43 -11.88 20.89 -1.31
C ARG A 43 -11.35 22.14 -0.62
N GLU A 44 -10.16 22.04 -0.03
CA GLU A 44 -9.53 23.16 0.70
C GLU A 44 -8.66 24.05 -0.21
N GLY A 45 -8.59 23.77 -1.51
CA GLY A 45 -7.77 24.51 -2.46
C GLY A 45 -6.27 24.47 -2.14
N LEU A 46 -5.78 23.37 -1.55
CA LEU A 46 -4.39 23.21 -1.11
C LEU A 46 -3.57 22.44 -2.15
N ARG A 47 -2.39 22.94 -2.48
CA ARG A 47 -1.38 22.24 -3.28
C ARG A 47 -0.45 21.46 -2.36
N LEU A 48 -0.29 20.17 -2.61
CA LEU A 48 0.65 19.33 -1.86
C LEU A 48 2.09 19.76 -2.15
N ARG A 49 2.85 20.06 -1.09
CA ARG A 49 4.23 20.53 -1.17
C ARG A 49 5.24 19.45 -0.84
N TYR A 50 4.92 18.61 0.17
CA TYR A 50 5.72 17.45 0.59
C TYR A 50 4.82 16.33 1.06
N ILE A 51 5.31 15.10 0.85
CA ILE A 51 4.79 13.87 1.44
C ILE A 51 5.86 13.40 2.42
N ILE A 52 5.52 13.26 3.70
CA ILE A 52 6.47 12.91 4.75
C ILE A 52 6.15 11.52 5.26
N GLU A 53 7.14 10.62 5.20
CA GLU A 53 7.13 9.33 5.88
C GLU A 53 7.95 9.46 7.15
N THR A 54 7.32 9.31 8.31
CA THR A 54 8.05 9.38 9.59
C THR A 54 9.03 8.23 9.75
N HIS A 55 8.74 7.08 9.15
CA HIS A 55 9.59 5.89 9.18
C HIS A 55 9.19 4.89 8.07
N THR A 56 9.95 3.82 7.92
CA THR A 56 9.56 2.69 7.05
C THR A 56 8.47 1.87 7.72
N HIS A 57 7.23 2.03 7.27
CA HIS A 57 6.06 1.34 7.81
C HIS A 57 6.08 -0.16 7.52
N ALA A 58 5.76 -0.97 8.54
CA ALA A 58 5.73 -2.43 8.48
C ALA A 58 4.32 -3.03 8.62
N ASP A 59 3.33 -2.22 8.88
CA ASP A 59 1.96 -2.59 9.24
C ASP A 59 0.92 -2.17 8.19
N HIS A 60 1.22 -1.15 7.39
CA HIS A 60 0.36 -0.70 6.31
C HIS A 60 1.15 -0.34 5.04
N PHE A 61 0.43 -0.25 3.92
CA PHE A 61 1.00 0.19 2.64
C PHE A 61 0.93 1.71 2.53
N SER A 62 2.06 2.34 2.21
CA SER A 62 2.13 3.79 2.03
C SER A 62 1.50 4.26 0.72
N ALA A 63 0.78 5.39 0.77
CA ALA A 63 0.28 6.12 -0.39
C ALA A 63 1.30 7.07 -1.01
N ALA A 64 2.49 7.22 -0.43
CA ALA A 64 3.44 8.25 -0.84
C ALA A 64 3.75 8.24 -2.33
N ARG A 65 4.01 7.07 -2.91
CA ARG A 65 4.28 6.94 -4.36
C ARG A 65 3.07 7.29 -5.22
N SER A 66 1.87 6.89 -4.81
CA SER A 66 0.64 7.20 -5.53
C SER A 66 0.36 8.70 -5.51
N LEU A 67 0.50 9.34 -4.36
CA LEU A 67 0.36 10.79 -4.21
C LEU A 67 1.44 11.55 -5.01
N ARG A 68 2.70 11.10 -4.95
CA ARG A 68 3.79 11.68 -5.75
C ARG A 68 3.46 11.67 -7.25
N THR A 69 3.00 10.55 -7.77
CA THR A 69 2.63 10.40 -9.19
C THR A 69 1.50 11.35 -9.60
N GLN A 70 0.55 11.63 -8.68
CA GLN A 70 -0.63 12.44 -8.98
C GLN A 70 -0.46 13.94 -8.68
N THR A 71 0.54 14.31 -7.89
CA THR A 71 0.69 15.70 -7.40
C THR A 71 2.07 16.30 -7.66
N ASP A 72 3.03 15.51 -8.13
CA ASP A 72 4.46 15.86 -8.28
C ASP A 72 5.13 16.31 -6.96
N ALA A 73 4.48 16.09 -5.80
CA ALA A 73 5.06 16.44 -4.51
C ALA A 73 6.16 15.43 -4.12
N PRO A 74 7.35 15.93 -3.72
CA PRO A 74 8.45 15.05 -3.33
C PRO A 74 8.17 14.29 -2.03
N ILE A 75 8.65 13.04 -1.97
CA ILE A 75 8.64 12.19 -0.79
C ILE A 75 9.86 12.52 0.06
N VAL A 76 9.61 12.82 1.33
CA VAL A 76 10.62 13.20 2.32
C VAL A 76 10.75 12.12 3.39
N MET A 77 11.96 11.70 3.68
CA MET A 77 12.27 10.72 4.72
C MET A 77 13.64 10.98 5.31
N HIS A 78 13.91 10.47 6.52
CA HIS A 78 15.26 10.56 7.10
C HIS A 78 16.28 9.83 6.22
N ARG A 79 17.53 10.33 6.18
CA ARG A 79 18.64 9.76 5.37
C ARG A 79 18.95 8.29 5.62
N SER A 80 18.56 7.74 6.78
CA SER A 80 18.68 6.31 7.07
C SER A 80 17.61 5.45 6.40
N GLY A 81 16.56 6.06 5.81
CA GLY A 81 15.57 5.39 5.00
C GLY A 81 16.20 4.78 3.75
N ARG A 82 15.85 3.53 3.45
CA ARG A 82 16.48 2.76 2.36
C ARG A 82 15.60 2.64 1.11
N ALA A 83 14.39 3.20 1.14
CA ALA A 83 13.49 3.11 0.01
C ALA A 83 14.01 3.89 -1.20
N PRO A 84 14.08 3.28 -2.42
CA PRO A 84 14.72 3.89 -3.58
C PRO A 84 13.90 5.05 -4.20
N HIS A 85 12.68 5.24 -3.74
CA HIS A 85 11.73 6.23 -4.28
C HIS A 85 11.66 7.52 -3.45
N ILE A 86 12.58 7.71 -2.50
CA ILE A 86 12.67 8.93 -1.69
C ILE A 86 13.33 10.03 -2.52
N ASP A 87 12.64 11.16 -2.65
CA ASP A 87 13.13 12.31 -3.42
C ASP A 87 14.01 13.23 -2.57
N MET A 88 13.75 13.29 -1.27
CA MET A 88 14.46 14.20 -0.36
C MET A 88 14.84 13.49 0.94
N HIS A 89 16.11 13.24 1.10
CA HIS A 89 16.70 12.74 2.35
C HIS A 89 17.00 13.90 3.28
N VAL A 90 16.52 13.80 4.53
CA VAL A 90 16.71 14.83 5.56
C VAL A 90 17.52 14.34 6.73
N GLU A 91 18.05 15.28 7.52
CA GLU A 91 18.79 15.03 8.74
C GLU A 91 18.05 15.64 9.94
N ASP A 92 18.56 15.34 11.14
CA ASP A 92 18.06 15.90 12.40
C ASP A 92 18.06 17.43 12.38
N GLY A 93 16.96 18.05 12.79
CA GLY A 93 16.79 19.50 12.83
C GLY A 93 16.52 20.17 11.48
N HIS A 94 16.40 19.39 10.38
CA HIS A 94 16.05 19.97 9.08
C HIS A 94 14.67 20.64 9.13
N THR A 95 14.59 21.85 8.58
CA THR A 95 13.35 22.64 8.55
C THR A 95 12.79 22.70 7.13
N LEU A 96 11.54 22.31 6.95
CA LEU A 96 10.84 22.45 5.66
C LEU A 96 10.10 23.79 5.56
N ALA A 97 9.91 24.26 4.35
CA ALA A 97 9.11 25.45 4.05
C ALA A 97 7.75 25.03 3.46
N VAL A 98 6.66 25.24 4.20
CA VAL A 98 5.28 24.94 3.78
C VAL A 98 4.46 26.22 3.89
N GLY A 99 4.64 27.12 2.93
CA GLY A 99 4.15 28.49 3.04
C GLY A 99 4.78 29.20 4.23
N GLU A 100 3.96 29.63 5.18
CA GLU A 100 4.41 30.28 6.42
C GLU A 100 4.79 29.28 7.51
N LEU A 101 4.41 28.00 7.36
CA LEU A 101 4.73 26.95 8.32
C LEU A 101 6.19 26.52 8.19
N ARG A 102 6.81 26.17 9.32
CA ARG A 102 8.20 25.74 9.43
C ARG A 102 8.30 24.44 10.23
N PRO A 103 7.80 23.31 9.69
CA PRO A 103 7.98 22.03 10.37
C PRO A 103 9.45 21.67 10.47
N VAL A 104 9.89 21.28 11.67
CA VAL A 104 11.23 20.81 11.99
C VAL A 104 11.21 19.29 12.10
N LEU A 105 12.11 18.63 11.38
CA LEU A 105 12.22 17.17 11.35
C LEU A 105 13.24 16.74 12.41
N LEU A 106 12.78 15.98 13.40
CA LEU A 106 13.60 15.49 14.51
C LEU A 106 13.92 14.01 14.27
N HIS A 107 15.16 13.64 14.09
CA HIS A 107 15.54 12.22 14.02
C HIS A 107 15.37 11.57 15.38
N THR A 108 14.52 10.56 15.45
CA THR A 108 14.11 9.86 16.67
C THR A 108 14.19 8.34 16.49
N PRO A 109 15.40 7.78 16.22
CA PRO A 109 15.56 6.36 15.98
C PRO A 109 15.20 5.53 17.22
N GLY A 110 14.82 4.27 16.95
CA GLY A 110 14.52 3.32 18.03
C GLY A 110 13.41 2.36 17.68
N HIS A 111 12.26 2.82 17.21
CA HIS A 111 11.26 1.96 16.56
C HIS A 111 11.81 1.41 15.23
N THR A 112 12.33 2.29 14.42
CA THR A 112 13.20 1.98 13.27
C THR A 112 14.43 2.89 13.26
N ALA A 113 15.45 2.55 12.46
CA ALA A 113 16.66 3.39 12.36
C ALA A 113 16.38 4.72 11.64
N ASP A 114 15.33 4.80 10.83
CA ASP A 114 14.92 5.96 10.05
C ASP A 114 13.77 6.75 10.67
N SER A 115 13.31 6.38 11.87
CA SER A 115 12.25 7.08 12.57
C SER A 115 12.58 8.55 12.80
N MET A 116 11.62 9.41 12.46
CA MET A 116 11.67 10.85 12.71
C MET A 116 10.32 11.38 13.15
N CYS A 117 10.33 12.48 13.86
CA CYS A 117 9.13 13.23 14.24
C CYS A 117 9.06 14.54 13.47
N VAL A 118 7.86 15.04 13.25
CA VAL A 118 7.62 16.36 12.63
C VAL A 118 7.12 17.32 13.68
N TYR A 119 7.96 18.24 14.13
CA TYR A 119 7.59 19.24 15.12
C TYR A 119 7.13 20.55 14.44
N LEU A 120 5.99 21.04 14.83
CA LEU A 120 5.41 22.26 14.28
C LEU A 120 4.71 23.06 15.37
N ASN A 121 5.35 24.15 15.79
CA ASN A 121 4.82 25.10 16.79
C ASN A 121 4.35 24.42 18.10
N ASP A 122 3.04 24.17 18.19
CA ASP A 122 2.34 23.66 19.37
C ASP A 122 2.16 22.13 19.37
N ARG A 123 2.65 21.44 18.35
CA ARG A 123 2.41 20.00 18.17
C ARG A 123 3.59 19.25 17.57
N VAL A 124 3.61 17.96 17.82
CA VAL A 124 4.58 17.03 17.24
C VAL A 124 3.85 15.78 16.71
N PHE A 125 4.15 15.42 15.45
CA PHE A 125 3.72 14.17 14.85
C PHE A 125 4.85 13.17 15.09
N THR A 126 4.55 12.17 15.90
CA THR A 126 5.60 11.33 16.50
C THR A 126 5.86 10.02 15.76
N GLY A 127 5.12 9.77 14.67
CA GLY A 127 5.17 8.46 14.06
C GLY A 127 4.94 7.36 15.10
N ASP A 128 5.79 6.35 15.10
CA ASP A 128 5.80 5.29 16.10
C ASP A 128 6.89 5.46 17.17
N THR A 129 7.49 6.65 17.31
CA THR A 129 8.42 6.89 18.41
C THR A 129 7.69 6.99 19.75
N LEU A 130 6.65 7.85 19.83
CA LEU A 130 5.80 8.02 21.01
C LEU A 130 4.34 7.84 20.60
N LEU A 131 3.65 6.92 21.25
CA LEU A 131 2.21 6.67 21.10
C LEU A 131 1.46 7.13 22.35
N ILE A 132 0.14 7.28 22.28
CA ILE A 132 -0.68 7.65 23.44
C ILE A 132 -0.67 6.49 24.44
N ASP A 133 -0.21 6.73 25.67
CA ASP A 133 -0.01 5.75 26.76
C ASP A 133 0.94 4.59 26.36
N SER A 134 1.80 4.75 25.35
CA SER A 134 2.68 3.71 24.84
C SER A 134 3.87 4.31 24.06
N THR A 135 4.70 3.45 23.51
CA THR A 135 5.78 3.80 22.56
C THR A 135 5.78 2.81 21.40
N GLY A 136 6.50 3.09 20.34
CA GLY A 136 6.79 2.09 19.32
C GLY A 136 7.51 0.88 19.90
N ARG A 137 7.31 -0.27 19.26
CA ARG A 137 8.07 -1.51 19.55
C ARG A 137 9.47 -1.40 18.99
N THR A 138 10.42 -2.18 19.54
CA THR A 138 11.83 -2.17 19.12
C THR A 138 12.36 -3.54 18.70
N ASP A 139 11.47 -4.54 18.58
CA ASP A 139 11.78 -5.93 18.25
C ASP A 139 11.61 -6.25 16.76
N LEU A 140 11.32 -5.25 15.92
CA LEU A 140 11.28 -5.37 14.47
C LEU A 140 12.64 -5.05 13.82
N PRO A 141 12.83 -5.36 12.52
CA PRO A 141 14.08 -5.05 11.83
C PRO A 141 14.49 -3.58 12.00
N SER A 142 15.76 -3.33 12.38
CA SER A 142 16.32 -2.02 12.71
C SER A 142 15.84 -1.35 14.00
N GLY A 143 15.02 -2.02 14.81
CA GLY A 143 14.60 -1.55 16.13
C GLY A 143 15.76 -1.58 17.14
N ASP A 144 15.77 -0.61 18.08
CA ASP A 144 16.83 -0.45 19.06
C ASP A 144 16.28 0.27 20.32
N PRO A 145 16.11 -0.42 21.46
CA PRO A 145 15.51 0.18 22.64
C PRO A 145 16.38 1.24 23.31
N ASP A 146 17.72 1.16 23.16
CA ASP A 146 18.64 2.20 23.68
C ASP A 146 18.46 3.51 22.91
N LYS A 147 18.38 3.44 21.58
CA LYS A 147 18.10 4.61 20.74
C LYS A 147 16.71 5.17 20.97
N LEU A 148 15.69 4.30 21.19
CA LEU A 148 14.37 4.77 21.54
C LEU A 148 14.37 5.55 22.86
N TYR A 149 15.13 5.08 23.85
CA TYR A 149 15.32 5.82 25.10
C TYR A 149 15.90 7.22 24.85
N ASP A 150 16.95 7.34 24.07
CA ASP A 150 17.56 8.64 23.74
C ASP A 150 16.59 9.55 22.97
N SER A 151 15.82 8.99 22.03
CA SER A 151 14.82 9.73 21.28
C SER A 151 13.69 10.27 22.15
N LEU A 152 13.22 9.47 23.11
CA LEU A 152 12.18 9.86 24.07
C LEU A 152 12.72 10.84 25.10
N PHE A 153 13.64 10.41 25.97
CA PHE A 153 14.10 11.18 27.12
C PHE A 153 15.13 12.26 26.75
N GLY A 154 15.84 12.07 25.64
CA GLY A 154 16.84 13.01 25.13
C GLY A 154 16.25 14.15 24.30
N LYS A 155 15.14 13.91 23.58
CA LYS A 155 14.54 14.89 22.66
C LYS A 155 13.05 15.16 22.92
N LEU A 156 12.15 14.21 22.71
CA LEU A 156 10.72 14.48 22.68
C LEU A 156 10.17 14.99 24.01
N LEU A 157 10.54 14.35 25.12
CA LEU A 157 10.08 14.73 26.45
C LEU A 157 10.73 16.02 26.98
N LYS A 158 11.63 16.65 26.21
CA LYS A 158 12.18 17.99 26.47
C LYS A 158 11.42 19.10 25.77
N LEU A 159 10.46 18.75 24.89
CA LEU A 159 9.55 19.73 24.31
C LEU A 159 8.67 20.34 25.41
N GLU A 160 8.07 21.49 25.11
CA GLU A 160 7.16 22.14 26.05
C GLU A 160 6.03 21.19 26.48
N SER A 161 5.69 21.19 27.77
CA SER A 161 4.70 20.27 28.36
C SER A 161 3.33 20.33 27.67
N ALA A 162 2.96 21.50 27.16
CA ALA A 162 1.70 21.72 26.44
C ALA A 162 1.73 21.24 24.98
N THR A 163 2.90 20.81 24.44
CA THR A 163 3.01 20.33 23.06
C THR A 163 2.10 19.14 22.85
N LEU A 164 1.21 19.23 21.86
CA LEU A 164 0.30 18.16 21.49
C LEU A 164 1.03 17.03 20.75
N VAL A 165 0.74 15.80 21.11
CA VAL A 165 1.33 14.58 20.54
C VAL A 165 0.34 13.92 19.60
N TYR A 166 0.72 13.78 18.34
CA TYR A 166 -0.06 13.13 17.28
C TYR A 166 0.73 11.92 16.75
N PRO A 167 0.41 10.68 17.19
CA PRO A 167 1.13 9.47 16.80
C PRO A 167 0.66 8.92 15.44
N ALA A 168 1.41 7.97 14.85
CA ALA A 168 0.96 7.24 13.67
C ALA A 168 -0.08 6.14 13.99
N HIS A 169 -0.22 5.74 15.27
CA HIS A 169 -1.17 4.70 15.67
C HIS A 169 -1.94 5.03 16.95
N ASP A 170 -3.24 4.74 16.93
CA ASP A 170 -4.07 4.59 18.14
C ASP A 170 -5.23 3.62 17.89
N TYR A 171 -5.34 2.60 18.72
CA TYR A 171 -6.39 1.57 18.63
C TYR A 171 -7.58 1.83 19.56
N LYS A 172 -7.57 2.96 20.31
CA LYS A 172 -8.60 3.36 21.24
C LYS A 172 -9.41 4.56 20.75
N GLN A 173 -9.25 4.95 19.48
CA GLN A 173 -9.94 6.05 18.81
C GLN A 173 -9.71 7.43 19.47
N ARG A 174 -8.54 7.63 20.10
CA ARG A 174 -8.13 8.93 20.61
C ARG A 174 -7.50 9.74 19.47
N THR A 175 -7.56 11.04 19.56
CA THR A 175 -7.06 11.92 18.51
C THR A 175 -5.64 12.40 18.77
N HIS A 176 -5.29 12.66 20.03
CA HIS A 176 -3.99 13.18 20.46
C HIS A 176 -3.84 13.06 21.97
N SER A 177 -2.63 13.31 22.44
CA SER A 177 -2.31 13.58 23.86
C SER A 177 -1.42 14.82 23.95
N SER A 178 -0.71 15.01 25.04
CA SER A 178 0.33 16.05 25.18
C SER A 178 1.56 15.48 25.87
N ILE A 179 2.70 16.17 25.74
CA ILE A 179 3.93 15.78 26.44
C ILE A 179 3.69 15.65 27.94
N ALA A 180 2.92 16.56 28.55
CA ALA A 180 2.55 16.48 29.97
C ALA A 180 1.79 15.19 30.28
N GLN A 181 0.74 14.89 29.50
CA GLN A 181 -0.08 13.68 29.69
C GLN A 181 0.74 12.41 29.54
N GLU A 182 1.61 12.34 28.54
CA GLU A 182 2.47 11.17 28.37
C GLU A 182 3.49 11.01 29.52
N LEU A 183 4.09 12.10 30.01
CA LEU A 183 4.97 12.06 31.17
C LEU A 183 4.26 11.57 32.44
N GLU A 184 2.98 11.90 32.61
CA GLU A 184 2.20 11.52 33.77
C GLU A 184 1.63 10.10 33.66
N ASN A 185 1.03 9.75 32.51
CA ASN A 185 0.16 8.58 32.39
C ASN A 185 0.76 7.42 31.60
N ASN A 186 1.79 7.66 30.76
CA ASN A 186 2.35 6.62 29.92
C ASN A 186 3.17 5.61 30.75
N PRO A 187 2.72 4.35 30.88
CA PRO A 187 3.39 3.36 31.74
C PRO A 187 4.80 3.04 31.30
N ARG A 188 5.12 3.16 30.00
CA ARG A 188 6.48 2.92 29.48
C ARG A 188 7.45 4.05 29.87
N LEU A 189 6.97 5.27 30.03
CA LEU A 189 7.78 6.43 30.42
C LEU A 189 8.01 6.53 31.93
N GLN A 190 7.32 5.69 32.75
CA GLN A 190 7.60 5.63 34.19
C GLN A 190 8.95 4.92 34.50
N LYS A 191 9.49 4.15 33.57
CA LYS A 191 10.84 3.56 33.63
C LYS A 191 11.87 4.56 33.13
N ARG A 192 12.30 5.46 34.01
CA ARG A 192 13.20 6.59 33.69
C ARG A 192 14.67 6.21 33.69
N ASP A 193 15.05 5.10 34.34
CA ASP A 193 16.38 4.52 34.22
C ASP A 193 16.52 3.81 32.87
N ARG A 194 17.63 4.03 32.19
CA ARG A 194 17.88 3.46 30.84
C ARG A 194 17.83 1.92 30.86
N ASN A 195 18.51 1.30 31.82
CA ASN A 195 18.60 -0.16 31.85
C ASN A 195 17.23 -0.78 32.15
N GLU A 196 16.44 -0.16 33.05
CA GLU A 196 15.06 -0.61 33.31
C GLU A 196 14.15 -0.44 32.10
N PHE A 197 14.27 0.67 31.37
CA PHE A 197 13.51 0.90 30.13
C PHE A 197 13.87 -0.12 29.07
N VAL A 198 15.15 -0.32 28.80
CA VAL A 198 15.65 -1.29 27.80
C VAL A 198 15.24 -2.71 28.18
N ALA A 199 15.38 -3.10 29.45
CA ALA A 199 14.93 -4.42 29.91
C ALA A 199 13.41 -4.61 29.74
N MET A 200 12.62 -3.61 30.06
CA MET A 200 11.16 -3.60 29.81
C MET A 200 10.85 -3.79 28.33
N MET A 201 11.47 -2.98 27.45
CA MET A 201 11.21 -3.05 26.01
C MET A 201 11.59 -4.41 25.42
N ASN A 202 12.70 -5.00 25.85
CA ASN A 202 13.13 -6.35 25.44
C ASN A 202 12.24 -7.48 25.98
N SER A 203 11.48 -7.24 27.04
CA SER A 203 10.55 -8.22 27.61
C SER A 203 9.16 -8.22 26.93
N LEU A 204 8.89 -7.26 26.04
CA LEU A 204 7.60 -7.17 25.34
C LEU A 204 7.44 -8.36 24.37
N ASN A 205 6.38 -9.14 24.57
CA ASN A 205 6.00 -10.23 23.65
C ASN A 205 4.79 -9.78 22.82
N LEU A 206 5.04 -9.10 21.73
CA LEU A 206 4.02 -8.53 20.86
C LEU A 206 3.81 -9.39 19.61
N ALA A 207 2.55 -9.62 19.23
CA ALA A 207 2.24 -10.29 17.96
C ALA A 207 2.87 -9.53 16.78
N ALA A 208 3.33 -10.26 15.76
CA ALA A 208 3.85 -9.63 14.56
C ALA A 208 2.74 -8.86 13.82
N PRO A 209 3.06 -7.72 13.16
CA PRO A 209 2.11 -7.02 12.30
C PRO A 209 1.56 -7.94 11.21
N THR A 210 0.27 -7.83 10.89
CA THR A 210 -0.44 -8.73 9.97
C THR A 210 0.17 -8.76 8.57
N HIS A 211 0.70 -7.62 8.09
CA HIS A 211 1.26 -7.47 6.75
C HIS A 211 2.78 -7.25 6.74
N LEU A 212 3.50 -7.60 7.83
CA LEU A 212 4.91 -7.28 8.03
C LEU A 212 5.78 -7.49 6.78
N THR A 213 5.79 -8.70 6.23
CA THR A 213 6.66 -9.04 5.09
C THR A 213 6.26 -8.32 3.82
N GLU A 214 4.96 -8.24 3.52
CA GLU A 214 4.45 -7.61 2.31
C GLU A 214 4.58 -6.08 2.38
N ALA A 215 4.25 -5.47 3.52
CA ALA A 215 4.38 -4.03 3.73
C ALA A 215 5.84 -3.58 3.67
N LEU A 216 6.75 -4.26 4.38
CA LEU A 216 8.18 -3.96 4.30
C LEU A 216 8.72 -4.12 2.89
N ARG A 217 8.38 -5.22 2.19
CA ARG A 217 8.79 -5.40 0.80
C ARG A 217 8.30 -4.27 -0.09
N THR A 218 7.02 -3.91 0.01
CA THR A 218 6.40 -2.88 -0.83
C THR A 218 6.95 -1.49 -0.51
N ASN A 219 7.05 -1.14 0.77
CA ASN A 219 7.49 0.18 1.20
C ASN A 219 9.02 0.36 1.01
N LEU A 220 9.84 -0.69 1.21
CA LEU A 220 11.29 -0.63 1.01
C LEU A 220 11.72 -0.72 -0.45
N SER A 221 11.11 -1.62 -1.24
CA SER A 221 11.54 -1.84 -2.63
C SER A 221 10.77 -1.02 -3.66
N GLY A 222 9.69 -0.37 -3.23
CA GLY A 222 8.77 0.31 -4.13
C GLY A 222 7.96 -0.65 -5.00
N GLY A 223 7.87 -1.93 -4.63
CA GLY A 223 7.04 -2.92 -5.32
C GLY A 223 5.54 -2.61 -5.20
N LYS A 224 4.76 -3.23 -6.07
CA LYS A 224 3.29 -3.12 -6.03
C LYS A 224 2.68 -4.20 -5.14
N THR A 225 1.58 -3.87 -4.50
CA THR A 225 0.72 -4.88 -3.88
C THR A 225 -0.03 -5.67 -4.95
N VAL A 226 -0.50 -6.88 -4.61
CA VAL A 226 -1.36 -7.66 -5.52
C VAL A 226 -2.63 -6.87 -5.90
N ARG A 227 -3.20 -6.10 -4.96
CA ARG A 227 -4.35 -5.23 -5.22
C ARG A 227 -4.06 -4.17 -6.27
N GLN A 228 -2.90 -3.51 -6.19
CA GLN A 228 -2.47 -2.51 -7.19
C GLN A 228 -2.25 -3.15 -8.56
N LEU A 229 -1.56 -4.30 -8.62
CA LEU A 229 -1.36 -5.04 -9.87
C LEU A 229 -2.69 -5.41 -10.54
N LEU A 230 -3.65 -5.92 -9.75
CA LEU A 230 -4.99 -6.25 -10.25
C LEU A 230 -5.77 -5.03 -10.71
N ALA A 231 -5.70 -3.91 -9.97
CA ALA A 231 -6.39 -2.67 -10.35
C ALA A 231 -5.82 -2.09 -11.65
N GLU A 232 -4.51 -2.06 -11.81
CA GLU A 232 -3.85 -1.60 -13.05
C GLU A 232 -4.18 -2.50 -14.24
N ALA A 233 -4.13 -3.82 -14.05
CA ALA A 233 -4.50 -4.78 -15.08
C ALA A 233 -5.97 -4.61 -15.49
N ALA A 234 -6.89 -4.44 -14.52
CA ALA A 234 -8.31 -4.23 -14.79
C ALA A 234 -8.59 -2.92 -15.53
N ALA A 235 -7.83 -1.86 -15.23
CA ALA A 235 -8.01 -0.55 -15.90
C ALA A 235 -7.71 -0.58 -17.41
N GLN A 236 -6.87 -1.50 -17.85
CA GLN A 236 -6.46 -1.63 -19.26
C GLN A 236 -7.03 -2.88 -19.97
N THR A 237 -7.79 -3.70 -19.26
CA THR A 237 -8.35 -4.97 -19.79
C THR A 237 -9.87 -4.85 -19.93
N PRO A 238 -10.44 -5.00 -21.14
CA PRO A 238 -11.88 -5.16 -21.30
C PRO A 238 -12.37 -6.45 -20.66
N PHE A 239 -13.63 -6.44 -20.22
CA PHE A 239 -14.28 -7.63 -19.67
C PHE A 239 -15.45 -8.09 -20.54
N MET A 240 -15.61 -9.41 -20.65
CA MET A 240 -16.77 -10.04 -21.27
C MET A 240 -17.67 -10.61 -20.18
N SER A 241 -18.97 -10.35 -20.25
CA SER A 241 -19.94 -10.95 -19.33
C SER A 241 -20.18 -12.43 -19.65
N LEU A 242 -20.66 -13.19 -18.66
CA LEU A 242 -21.00 -14.61 -18.81
C LEU A 242 -22.09 -14.83 -19.87
N ASP A 243 -23.07 -13.93 -19.92
CA ASP A 243 -24.20 -14.05 -20.88
C ASP A 243 -23.74 -13.73 -22.30
N GLU A 244 -22.81 -12.81 -22.47
CA GLU A 244 -22.22 -12.54 -23.78
C GLU A 244 -21.44 -13.73 -24.29
N LEU A 245 -20.61 -14.34 -23.44
CA LEU A 245 -19.88 -15.55 -23.81
C LEU A 245 -20.84 -16.70 -24.16
N ALA A 246 -21.88 -16.92 -23.36
CA ALA A 246 -22.88 -17.96 -23.63
C ALA A 246 -23.53 -17.75 -25.00
N ARG A 247 -23.96 -16.52 -25.32
CA ARG A 247 -24.53 -16.18 -26.62
C ARG A 247 -23.57 -16.43 -27.77
N ARG A 248 -22.30 -16.08 -27.64
CA ARG A 248 -21.28 -16.33 -28.68
C ARG A 248 -21.06 -17.82 -28.93
N LEU A 249 -21.06 -18.63 -27.87
CA LEU A 249 -20.95 -20.09 -27.99
C LEU A 249 -22.16 -20.70 -28.69
N GLU A 250 -23.37 -20.27 -28.36
CA GLU A 250 -24.63 -20.73 -29.02
C GLU A 250 -24.62 -20.41 -30.52
N HIS A 251 -24.14 -19.24 -30.92
CA HIS A 251 -24.06 -18.82 -32.31
C HIS A 251 -22.84 -19.37 -33.04
N LYS A 252 -22.00 -20.21 -32.39
CA LYS A 252 -20.79 -20.79 -32.94
C LYS A 252 -19.85 -19.73 -33.56
N ALA A 253 -19.73 -18.59 -32.88
CA ALA A 253 -18.81 -17.54 -33.29
C ALA A 253 -17.38 -18.06 -33.31
N ASN A 254 -16.69 -17.99 -34.46
CA ASN A 254 -15.33 -18.49 -34.66
C ASN A 254 -14.31 -17.34 -34.75
N ASP A 255 -14.70 -16.13 -34.36
CA ASP A 255 -13.90 -14.90 -34.46
C ASP A 255 -13.07 -14.62 -33.22
N PHE A 256 -13.11 -15.48 -32.22
CA PHE A 256 -12.32 -15.39 -30.99
C PHE A 256 -11.88 -16.77 -30.49
N VAL A 257 -10.88 -16.78 -29.63
CA VAL A 257 -10.43 -17.99 -28.93
C VAL A 257 -10.60 -17.81 -27.42
N ILE A 258 -10.88 -18.91 -26.74
CA ILE A 258 -10.99 -18.96 -25.29
C ILE A 258 -9.69 -19.59 -24.76
N LEU A 259 -9.00 -18.88 -23.88
CA LEU A 259 -7.76 -19.30 -23.26
C LEU A 259 -7.95 -19.51 -21.75
N ASP A 260 -8.00 -20.77 -21.34
CA ASP A 260 -8.03 -21.11 -19.91
C ASP A 260 -6.59 -21.10 -19.37
N VAL A 261 -6.34 -20.22 -18.37
CA VAL A 261 -5.02 -20.03 -17.77
C VAL A 261 -4.89 -20.70 -16.39
N ARG A 262 -5.84 -21.56 -16.02
CA ARG A 262 -5.77 -22.34 -14.77
C ARG A 262 -4.73 -23.44 -14.87
N GLU A 263 -4.49 -24.11 -13.73
CA GLU A 263 -3.67 -25.32 -13.72
C GLU A 263 -4.38 -26.47 -14.47
N ARG A 264 -3.58 -27.42 -15.00
CA ARG A 264 -4.09 -28.47 -15.88
C ARG A 264 -5.21 -29.29 -15.25
N ASP A 265 -5.10 -29.67 -13.99
CA ASP A 265 -6.09 -30.47 -13.29
C ASP A 265 -7.45 -29.76 -13.20
N ALA A 266 -7.44 -28.44 -12.94
CA ALA A 266 -8.65 -27.62 -12.90
C ALA A 266 -9.28 -27.46 -14.28
N TYR A 267 -8.47 -27.36 -15.35
CA TYR A 267 -8.94 -27.34 -16.73
C TYR A 267 -9.60 -28.66 -17.09
N LEU A 268 -8.93 -29.80 -16.88
CA LEU A 268 -9.44 -31.13 -17.20
C LEU A 268 -10.72 -31.50 -16.44
N ALA A 269 -10.86 -31.01 -15.20
CA ALA A 269 -12.07 -31.20 -14.41
C ALA A 269 -13.31 -30.48 -14.95
N GLY A 270 -13.11 -29.39 -15.73
CA GLY A 270 -14.19 -28.68 -16.40
C GLY A 270 -13.80 -27.27 -16.81
N HIS A 271 -14.01 -26.95 -18.08
CA HIS A 271 -13.70 -25.66 -18.71
C HIS A 271 -14.82 -25.19 -19.61
N VAL A 272 -14.73 -23.97 -20.11
CA VAL A 272 -15.67 -23.43 -21.12
C VAL A 272 -15.51 -24.23 -22.40
N PRO A 273 -16.59 -24.70 -23.05
CA PRO A 273 -16.50 -25.50 -24.26
C PRO A 273 -15.64 -24.86 -25.36
N GLY A 274 -14.72 -25.65 -25.93
CA GLY A 274 -13.77 -25.18 -26.93
C GLY A 274 -12.59 -24.36 -26.43
N ALA A 275 -12.43 -24.20 -25.11
CA ALA A 275 -11.29 -23.49 -24.56
C ALA A 275 -9.97 -24.22 -24.81
N ARG A 276 -8.93 -23.47 -25.17
CA ARG A 276 -7.54 -23.94 -25.21
C ARG A 276 -6.87 -23.73 -23.88
N HIS A 277 -5.92 -24.57 -23.51
CA HIS A 277 -5.25 -24.51 -22.23
C HIS A 277 -3.77 -24.09 -22.37
N VAL A 278 -3.44 -22.97 -21.73
CA VAL A 278 -2.05 -22.58 -21.44
C VAL A 278 -2.01 -22.06 -20.01
N PRO A 279 -1.40 -22.78 -19.06
CA PRO A 279 -1.38 -22.36 -17.68
C PRO A 279 -0.64 -21.03 -17.52
N ARG A 280 -1.10 -20.19 -16.56
CA ARG A 280 -0.56 -18.84 -16.36
C ARG A 280 0.96 -18.80 -16.25
N GLY A 281 1.57 -19.79 -15.60
CA GLY A 281 3.03 -19.89 -15.43
C GLY A 281 3.83 -20.18 -16.70
N GLN A 282 3.17 -20.48 -17.81
CA GLN A 282 3.81 -20.77 -19.12
C GLN A 282 3.32 -19.82 -20.23
N LEU A 283 2.48 -18.85 -19.88
CA LEU A 283 1.80 -18.01 -20.86
C LEU A 283 2.78 -17.30 -21.81
N GLU A 284 3.74 -16.58 -21.24
CA GLU A 284 4.71 -15.78 -21.98
C GLU A 284 5.63 -16.61 -22.89
N LEU A 285 5.83 -17.87 -22.53
CA LEU A 285 6.73 -18.78 -23.27
C LEU A 285 6.02 -19.55 -24.40
N ARG A 286 4.68 -19.65 -24.34
CA ARG A 286 3.91 -20.53 -25.22
C ARG A 286 2.87 -19.81 -26.06
N VAL A 287 2.58 -18.54 -25.77
CA VAL A 287 1.48 -17.84 -26.43
C VAL A 287 1.72 -17.66 -27.93
N ASP A 288 2.94 -17.34 -28.36
CA ASP A 288 3.27 -17.12 -29.77
C ASP A 288 3.15 -18.42 -30.58
N GLU A 289 3.52 -19.58 -29.99
CA GLU A 289 3.33 -20.88 -30.61
C GLU A 289 1.84 -21.29 -30.65
N ALA A 290 1.10 -20.99 -29.57
CA ALA A 290 -0.32 -21.33 -29.48
C ALA A 290 -1.22 -20.42 -30.33
N PHE A 291 -0.85 -19.15 -30.48
CA PHE A 291 -1.63 -18.11 -31.16
C PHE A 291 -0.73 -17.19 -31.99
N PRO A 292 -0.36 -17.59 -33.21
CA PRO A 292 0.59 -16.82 -34.03
C PRO A 292 0.03 -15.53 -34.62
N ASP A 293 -1.30 -15.30 -34.53
CA ASP A 293 -1.93 -14.09 -35.02
C ASP A 293 -2.12 -13.06 -33.88
N PRO A 294 -1.41 -11.92 -33.88
CA PRO A 294 -1.52 -10.91 -32.83
C PRO A 294 -2.85 -10.14 -32.83
N ASP A 295 -3.62 -10.19 -33.92
CA ASP A 295 -4.92 -9.53 -34.05
C ASP A 295 -6.07 -10.45 -33.65
N LEU A 296 -5.79 -11.69 -33.26
CA LEU A 296 -6.77 -12.62 -32.76
C LEU A 296 -7.43 -12.08 -31.47
N GLU A 297 -8.74 -12.20 -31.38
CA GLU A 297 -9.44 -11.89 -30.13
C GLU A 297 -9.29 -13.05 -29.14
N ILE A 298 -8.64 -12.79 -28.00
CA ILE A 298 -8.37 -13.82 -26.98
C ILE A 298 -9.15 -13.49 -25.71
N LEU A 299 -10.09 -14.37 -25.35
CA LEU A 299 -10.79 -14.34 -24.07
C LEU A 299 -10.04 -15.19 -23.05
N THR A 300 -9.45 -14.57 -22.05
CA THR A 300 -8.76 -15.27 -20.95
C THR A 300 -9.75 -15.68 -19.86
N VAL A 301 -9.61 -16.91 -19.36
CA VAL A 301 -10.48 -17.49 -18.32
C VAL A 301 -9.65 -18.05 -17.18
N CYS A 302 -10.03 -17.78 -15.94
CA CYS A 302 -9.52 -18.45 -14.75
C CYS A 302 -10.63 -18.75 -13.74
N GLU A 303 -10.32 -19.18 -12.52
CA GLU A 303 -11.33 -19.59 -11.56
C GLU A 303 -12.20 -18.42 -11.06
N PHE A 304 -11.59 -17.26 -10.74
CA PHE A 304 -12.24 -16.12 -10.09
C PHE A 304 -12.15 -14.80 -10.87
N GLY A 305 -11.72 -14.81 -12.10
CA GLY A 305 -11.51 -13.60 -12.90
C GLY A 305 -10.18 -12.86 -12.66
N LYS A 306 -9.53 -13.04 -11.52
CA LYS A 306 -8.32 -12.27 -11.13
C LYS A 306 -7.07 -12.62 -11.94
N ILE A 307 -6.76 -13.90 -12.04
CA ILE A 307 -5.57 -14.39 -12.78
C ILE A 307 -5.76 -14.16 -14.29
N SER A 308 -6.98 -14.32 -14.81
CA SER A 308 -7.29 -14.03 -16.22
C SER A 308 -7.14 -12.56 -16.55
N THR A 309 -7.50 -11.65 -15.64
CA THR A 309 -7.25 -10.20 -15.82
C THR A 309 -5.74 -9.89 -15.94
N LEU A 310 -4.91 -10.48 -15.06
CA LEU A 310 -3.45 -10.35 -15.17
C LEU A 310 -2.92 -10.98 -16.46
N ALA A 311 -3.44 -12.13 -16.87
CA ALA A 311 -3.07 -12.79 -18.12
C ALA A 311 -3.40 -11.95 -19.35
N ALA A 312 -4.61 -11.35 -19.38
CA ALA A 312 -5.01 -10.45 -20.47
C ALA A 312 -4.11 -9.21 -20.55
N ALA A 313 -3.77 -8.60 -19.41
CA ALA A 313 -2.85 -7.48 -19.37
C ALA A 313 -1.46 -7.87 -19.90
N THR A 314 -0.91 -9.02 -19.48
CA THR A 314 0.37 -9.55 -19.99
C THR A 314 0.32 -9.78 -21.50
N LEU A 315 -0.76 -10.38 -22.03
CA LEU A 315 -0.93 -10.59 -23.47
C LEU A 315 -0.93 -9.26 -24.25
N ARG A 316 -1.56 -8.21 -23.69
CA ARG A 316 -1.53 -6.87 -24.31
C ARG A 316 -0.12 -6.28 -24.34
N GLU A 317 0.66 -6.47 -23.27
CA GLU A 317 2.08 -6.07 -23.23
C GLU A 317 2.91 -6.82 -24.28
N LEU A 318 2.57 -8.08 -24.55
CA LEU A 318 3.19 -8.89 -25.61
C LEU A 318 2.70 -8.56 -27.04
N GLY A 319 1.73 -7.64 -27.19
CA GLY A 319 1.25 -7.16 -28.47
C GLY A 319 -0.10 -7.73 -28.95
N PHE A 320 -0.72 -8.63 -28.22
CA PHE A 320 -2.08 -9.15 -28.50
C PHE A 320 -3.13 -8.11 -28.10
N ARG A 321 -3.48 -7.23 -29.03
CA ARG A 321 -4.28 -6.01 -28.75
C ARG A 321 -5.73 -6.29 -28.37
N ARG A 322 -6.30 -7.41 -28.84
CA ARG A 322 -7.71 -7.77 -28.67
C ARG A 322 -7.94 -8.81 -27.57
N THR A 323 -7.26 -8.62 -26.43
CA THR A 323 -7.44 -9.50 -25.26
C THR A 323 -8.51 -8.98 -24.32
N ILE A 324 -9.33 -9.90 -23.82
CA ILE A 324 -10.49 -9.67 -22.96
C ILE A 324 -10.41 -10.67 -21.80
N ALA A 325 -10.90 -10.33 -20.62
CA ALA A 325 -11.03 -11.25 -19.50
C ALA A 325 -12.50 -11.61 -19.23
N LEU A 326 -12.76 -12.87 -18.89
CA LEU A 326 -14.10 -13.29 -18.48
C LEU A 326 -14.39 -12.75 -17.06
N ASP A 327 -15.48 -11.98 -16.94
CA ASP A 327 -15.92 -11.48 -15.64
C ASP A 327 -16.41 -12.62 -14.76
N GLY A 328 -15.98 -12.66 -13.47
CA GLY A 328 -16.34 -13.68 -12.50
C GLY A 328 -15.72 -15.07 -12.71
N GLY A 329 -15.16 -15.36 -13.90
CA GLY A 329 -14.45 -16.60 -14.22
C GLY A 329 -15.30 -17.88 -14.14
N MET A 330 -14.62 -19.03 -14.07
CA MET A 330 -15.25 -20.36 -14.05
C MET A 330 -16.16 -20.60 -12.85
N LYS A 331 -15.88 -19.98 -11.71
CA LYS A 331 -16.77 -20.09 -10.55
C LYS A 331 -18.18 -19.61 -10.89
N MET A 332 -18.30 -18.38 -11.35
CA MET A 332 -19.61 -17.81 -11.70
C MET A 332 -20.21 -18.46 -12.95
N TRP A 333 -19.38 -18.94 -13.89
CA TRP A 333 -19.84 -19.72 -15.05
C TRP A 333 -20.57 -20.99 -14.63
N ARG A 334 -20.00 -21.76 -13.68
CA ARG A 334 -20.64 -22.96 -13.13
C ARG A 334 -21.89 -22.65 -12.29
N GLU A 335 -21.82 -21.63 -11.42
CA GLU A 335 -22.95 -21.20 -10.59
C GLU A 335 -24.14 -20.72 -11.45
N GLY A 336 -23.86 -20.14 -12.62
CA GLY A 336 -24.85 -19.75 -13.62
C GLY A 336 -25.39 -20.89 -14.47
N GLY A 337 -25.03 -22.16 -14.19
CA GLY A 337 -25.52 -23.33 -14.95
C GLY A 337 -25.09 -23.34 -16.41
N LYS A 338 -24.02 -22.65 -16.76
CA LYS A 338 -23.53 -22.56 -18.14
C LYS A 338 -22.84 -23.87 -18.59
N PRO A 339 -22.74 -24.16 -19.89
CA PRO A 339 -22.18 -25.42 -20.39
C PRO A 339 -20.70 -25.58 -20.03
N ILE A 340 -20.32 -26.83 -19.70
CA ILE A 340 -18.96 -27.21 -19.33
C ILE A 340 -18.52 -28.39 -20.18
N GLU A 341 -17.30 -28.35 -20.65
CA GLU A 341 -16.57 -29.45 -21.28
C GLU A 341 -15.51 -30.00 -20.30
N SER A 342 -15.25 -31.30 -20.30
CA SER A 342 -14.26 -31.95 -19.44
C SER A 342 -13.29 -32.79 -20.26
N GLY A 343 -12.09 -32.98 -19.76
CA GLY A 343 -11.02 -33.67 -20.47
C GLY A 343 -10.18 -32.73 -21.34
N ASP A 344 -9.29 -33.27 -22.17
CA ASP A 344 -8.56 -32.49 -23.16
C ASP A 344 -9.49 -32.09 -24.30
N SER A 345 -9.64 -30.81 -24.58
CA SER A 345 -10.28 -30.37 -25.83
C SER A 345 -9.47 -30.90 -27.00
N PRO A 346 -10.10 -31.44 -28.07
CA PRO A 346 -9.37 -31.87 -29.22
C PRO A 346 -8.50 -30.73 -29.74
N SER A 347 -7.17 -30.91 -29.72
CA SER A 347 -6.26 -29.98 -30.36
C SER A 347 -6.77 -29.73 -31.76
N ALA A 348 -7.03 -28.48 -32.15
CA ALA A 348 -7.19 -28.19 -33.57
C ALA A 348 -5.92 -28.69 -34.26
N ALA A 349 -6.04 -29.80 -34.92
CA ALA A 349 -4.96 -30.42 -35.67
C ALA A 349 -4.49 -29.41 -36.71
N SER A 350 -3.17 -29.23 -36.72
CA SER A 350 -2.26 -28.72 -37.77
C SER A 350 -2.85 -27.81 -38.83
#